data_a0e7d8b9c011cb60f519ec89982bef91
#
_entry.id   a0e7d8b9c011cb60f519ec89982bef91
#
_cell.length_a   1.000
_cell.length_b   1.000
_cell.length_c   1.000
_cell.angle_alpha   90.00
_cell.angle_beta   90.00
_cell.angle_gamma   90.00
#
_symmetry.space_group_name_H-M   'P 1'
#
loop_
_entity.id
_entity.type
_entity.pdbx_description
1 polymer ?
#
loop_
_entity_poly.entity_id
_entity_poly.type
_entity_poly.pdbx_seq_one_letter_code
_entity_poly.pdbx_strand_id
1 'polypeptide(L)'
;LETYYNIGKELSEAGKHYGEGIVKKYATELAKEYGKGYSVSNLKRMRQFYILFEKGAAVPHQLTWEHLRLLLPLKNVEEIDYYIHVAIRSNLSYRKLAERIKSDEYGRLPLETKIKLKESKEVNEKDMVPSTIFVPSNKLKEELTEKVLENLIIDNISNVMEQLGEGYCFIKNQYKINIGNNKNYIDILLFNIKYNNYVVIELKVREFRKEDIGQILLYMNYIDKEVKSITQNKTMGIIITKEVDKFVVRYVNHDNI
;
A
#
# COMPACT_ATOMS: atom_id res chain seq x y z
N LEU A 1 -18.82 11.44 -13.65
CA LEU A 1 -18.26 10.18 -14.17
C LEU A 1 -19.19 9.54 -15.19
N GLU A 2 -20.48 9.53 -14.96
CA GLU A 2 -21.49 8.97 -15.86
C GLU A 2 -21.38 9.54 -17.29
N THR A 3 -21.21 10.85 -17.44
CA THR A 3 -20.98 11.49 -18.74
C THR A 3 -19.75 10.92 -19.46
N TYR A 4 -18.64 10.72 -18.74
CA TYR A 4 -17.41 10.17 -19.32
C TYR A 4 -17.55 8.69 -19.69
N TYR A 5 -18.31 7.95 -18.90
CA TYR A 5 -18.64 6.56 -19.20
C TYR A 5 -19.49 6.46 -20.49
N ASN A 6 -20.53 7.26 -20.61
CA ASN A 6 -21.40 7.28 -21.78
C ASN A 6 -20.65 7.72 -23.05
N ILE A 7 -19.82 8.76 -22.97
CA ILE A 7 -18.96 9.16 -24.10
C ILE A 7 -18.00 8.01 -24.46
N GLY A 8 -17.42 7.34 -23.47
CA GLY A 8 -16.56 6.19 -23.70
C GLY A 8 -17.26 5.03 -24.40
N LYS A 9 -18.52 4.77 -24.04
CA LYS A 9 -19.40 3.78 -24.65
C LYS A 9 -19.64 4.09 -26.14
N GLU A 10 -20.13 5.28 -26.44
CA GLU A 10 -20.38 5.73 -27.82
C GLU A 10 -19.11 5.66 -28.68
N LEU A 11 -17.96 6.09 -28.13
CA LEU A 11 -16.69 5.98 -28.83
C LEU A 11 -16.23 4.54 -29.04
N SER A 12 -16.57 3.62 -28.13
CA SER A 12 -16.23 2.20 -28.27
C SER A 12 -17.07 1.55 -29.37
N GLU A 13 -18.35 1.87 -29.42
CA GLU A 13 -19.29 1.36 -30.45
C GLU A 13 -18.95 1.94 -31.83
N ALA A 14 -18.75 3.26 -31.92
CA ALA A 14 -18.33 3.91 -33.16
C ALA A 14 -16.98 3.39 -33.68
N GLY A 15 -16.03 3.11 -32.78
CA GLY A 15 -14.71 2.56 -33.13
C GLY A 15 -14.75 1.19 -33.80
N LYS A 16 -15.77 0.38 -33.50
CA LYS A 16 -15.98 -0.93 -34.14
C LYS A 16 -16.33 -0.77 -35.63
N HIS A 17 -16.99 0.32 -36.01
CA HIS A 17 -17.48 0.54 -37.37
C HIS A 17 -16.58 1.47 -38.21
N TYR A 18 -15.91 2.46 -37.59
CA TYR A 18 -15.24 3.55 -38.30
C TYR A 18 -13.72 3.68 -38.04
N GLY A 19 -13.16 2.77 -37.24
CA GLY A 19 -11.73 2.80 -36.90
C GLY A 19 -11.32 4.01 -36.01
N GLU A 20 -10.00 4.14 -35.76
CA GLU A 20 -9.48 5.14 -34.80
C GLU A 20 -9.57 6.61 -35.28
N GLY A 21 -9.79 6.85 -36.58
CA GLY A 21 -9.96 8.20 -37.14
C GLY A 21 -11.16 8.95 -36.56
N ILE A 22 -12.20 8.20 -36.14
CA ILE A 22 -13.42 8.76 -35.57
C ILE A 22 -13.15 9.53 -34.26
N VAL A 23 -12.20 9.08 -33.44
CA VAL A 23 -11.87 9.74 -32.17
C VAL A 23 -11.29 11.14 -32.41
N LYS A 24 -10.48 11.31 -33.47
CA LYS A 24 -9.96 12.64 -33.84
C LYS A 24 -11.05 13.58 -34.31
N LYS A 25 -11.99 13.07 -35.10
CA LYS A 25 -13.14 13.86 -35.59
C LYS A 25 -13.99 14.36 -34.42
N TYR A 26 -14.43 13.46 -33.53
CA TYR A 26 -15.23 13.86 -32.37
C TYR A 26 -14.45 14.75 -31.39
N ALA A 27 -13.13 14.54 -31.23
CA ALA A 27 -12.33 15.44 -30.41
C ALA A 27 -12.35 16.89 -30.92
N THR A 28 -12.30 17.09 -32.24
CA THR A 28 -12.34 18.43 -32.84
C THR A 28 -13.72 19.08 -32.65
N GLU A 29 -14.80 18.33 -32.86
CA GLU A 29 -16.18 18.80 -32.70
C GLU A 29 -16.50 19.14 -31.24
N LEU A 30 -16.25 18.19 -30.31
CA LEU A 30 -16.52 18.37 -28.89
C LEU A 30 -15.63 19.45 -28.24
N ALA A 31 -14.37 19.56 -28.65
CA ALA A 31 -13.50 20.60 -28.13
C ALA A 31 -13.92 21.99 -28.56
N LYS A 32 -14.51 22.13 -29.75
CA LYS A 32 -15.06 23.39 -30.26
C LYS A 32 -16.32 23.80 -29.50
N GLU A 33 -17.17 22.86 -29.15
CA GLU A 33 -18.45 23.09 -28.50
C GLU A 33 -18.33 23.16 -26.95
N TYR A 34 -17.56 22.25 -26.33
CA TYR A 34 -17.50 22.08 -24.89
C TYR A 34 -16.10 22.36 -24.27
N GLY A 35 -15.13 22.75 -25.08
CA GLY A 35 -13.82 23.19 -24.62
C GLY A 35 -12.76 22.07 -24.52
N LYS A 36 -11.59 22.41 -23.91
CA LYS A 36 -10.37 21.59 -23.91
C LYS A 36 -10.48 20.24 -23.19
N GLY A 37 -11.53 20.00 -22.42
CA GLY A 37 -11.78 18.74 -21.73
C GLY A 37 -11.95 17.52 -22.65
N TYR A 38 -12.25 17.74 -23.93
CA TYR A 38 -12.54 16.70 -24.92
C TYR A 38 -11.40 16.48 -25.93
N SER A 39 -10.16 16.66 -25.52
CA SER A 39 -8.99 16.35 -26.36
C SER A 39 -8.96 14.86 -26.76
N VAL A 40 -8.29 14.53 -27.86
CA VAL A 40 -8.09 13.15 -28.33
C VAL A 40 -7.59 12.22 -27.20
N SER A 41 -6.65 12.71 -26.39
CA SER A 41 -6.12 11.97 -25.26
C SER A 41 -7.18 11.67 -24.19
N ASN A 42 -8.04 12.64 -23.86
CA ASN A 42 -9.10 12.44 -22.89
C ASN A 42 -10.21 11.53 -23.43
N LEU A 43 -10.58 11.66 -24.70
CA LEU A 43 -11.56 10.76 -25.33
C LEU A 43 -11.05 9.31 -25.36
N LYS A 44 -9.77 9.09 -25.65
CA LYS A 44 -9.15 7.75 -25.54
C LYS A 44 -9.23 7.21 -24.13
N ARG A 45 -9.00 8.04 -23.10
CA ARG A 45 -9.15 7.65 -21.68
C ARG A 45 -10.60 7.34 -21.31
N MET A 46 -11.56 8.11 -21.78
CA MET A 46 -12.98 7.83 -21.57
C MET A 46 -13.39 6.49 -22.18
N ARG A 47 -12.92 6.18 -23.39
CA ARG A 47 -13.12 4.88 -24.02
C ARG A 47 -12.48 3.74 -23.21
N GLN A 48 -11.26 3.94 -22.73
CA GLN A 48 -10.57 2.97 -21.88
C GLN A 48 -11.31 2.77 -20.55
N PHE A 49 -11.83 3.84 -19.96
CA PHE A 49 -12.65 3.80 -18.77
C PHE A 49 -13.92 2.95 -18.99
N TYR A 50 -14.66 3.18 -20.07
CA TYR A 50 -15.81 2.35 -20.41
C TYR A 50 -15.44 0.87 -20.54
N ILE A 51 -14.40 0.54 -21.32
CA ILE A 51 -13.98 -0.84 -21.56
C ILE A 51 -13.57 -1.55 -20.24
N LEU A 52 -12.94 -0.82 -19.32
CA LEU A 52 -12.52 -1.37 -18.04
C LEU A 52 -13.72 -1.71 -17.16
N PHE A 53 -14.72 -0.81 -17.10
CA PHE A 53 -15.86 -0.97 -16.20
C PHE A 53 -17.04 -1.74 -16.84
N GLU A 54 -17.10 -1.88 -18.16
CA GLU A 54 -18.03 -2.79 -18.84
C GLU A 54 -17.83 -4.25 -18.41
N LYS A 55 -16.62 -4.62 -18.04
CA LYS A 55 -16.24 -5.98 -17.61
C LYS A 55 -16.61 -6.32 -16.17
N GLY A 56 -17.40 -5.48 -15.49
CA GLY A 56 -18.02 -5.79 -14.21
C GLY A 56 -17.49 -5.07 -12.98
N ALA A 57 -16.54 -4.13 -13.12
CA ALA A 57 -16.18 -3.26 -12.01
C ALA A 57 -17.28 -2.20 -11.80
N ALA A 58 -17.76 -2.04 -10.56
CA ALA A 58 -18.70 -0.96 -10.23
C ALA A 58 -18.00 0.39 -10.36
N VAL A 59 -18.63 1.36 -11.07
CA VAL A 59 -18.08 2.72 -11.17
C VAL A 59 -18.07 3.36 -9.78
N PRO A 60 -16.91 3.67 -9.22
CA PRO A 60 -16.82 4.20 -7.86
C PRO A 60 -17.24 5.67 -7.82
N HIS A 61 -18.44 5.94 -7.35
CA HIS A 61 -18.96 7.31 -7.23
C HIS A 61 -18.15 8.20 -6.28
N GLN A 62 -17.40 7.61 -5.35
CA GLN A 62 -16.56 8.33 -4.39
C GLN A 62 -15.24 8.84 -5.00
N LEU A 63 -14.84 8.34 -6.16
CA LEU A 63 -13.61 8.77 -6.82
C LEU A 63 -13.90 9.87 -7.86
N THR A 64 -12.94 10.79 -8.00
CA THR A 64 -12.98 11.81 -9.06
C THR A 64 -12.39 11.25 -10.36
N TRP A 65 -12.66 11.94 -11.47
CA TRP A 65 -12.04 11.60 -12.76
C TRP A 65 -10.51 11.59 -12.71
N GLU A 66 -9.91 12.49 -11.93
CA GLU A 66 -8.45 12.53 -11.77
C GLU A 66 -7.90 11.25 -11.11
N HIS A 67 -8.59 10.70 -10.10
CA HIS A 67 -8.21 9.41 -9.51
C HIS A 67 -8.28 8.28 -10.54
N LEU A 68 -9.37 8.22 -11.31
CA LEU A 68 -9.54 7.18 -12.34
C LEU A 68 -8.48 7.27 -13.44
N ARG A 69 -8.07 8.48 -13.83
CA ARG A 69 -6.99 8.68 -14.81
C ARG A 69 -5.65 8.08 -14.37
N LEU A 70 -5.38 7.97 -13.08
CA LEU A 70 -4.18 7.28 -12.57
C LEU A 70 -4.27 5.76 -12.75
N LEU A 71 -5.48 5.22 -12.67
CA LEU A 71 -5.71 3.77 -12.71
C LEU A 71 -5.77 3.22 -14.14
N LEU A 72 -6.21 4.04 -15.11
CA LEU A 72 -6.37 3.60 -16.50
C LEU A 72 -5.10 3.03 -17.17
N PRO A 73 -3.87 3.48 -16.87
CA PRO A 73 -2.66 2.89 -17.43
C PRO A 73 -2.33 1.50 -16.88
N LEU A 74 -2.89 1.13 -15.73
CA LEU A 74 -2.66 -0.18 -15.11
C LEU A 74 -3.33 -1.27 -15.96
N LYS A 75 -2.65 -2.43 -16.09
CA LYS A 75 -3.11 -3.52 -16.95
C LYS A 75 -3.81 -4.62 -16.18
N ASN A 76 -3.53 -4.73 -14.89
CA ASN A 76 -4.05 -5.76 -14.02
C ASN A 76 -5.35 -5.28 -13.36
N VAL A 77 -6.44 -6.00 -13.57
CA VAL A 77 -7.77 -5.64 -13.05
C VAL A 77 -7.79 -5.74 -11.51
N GLU A 78 -7.13 -6.74 -10.94
CA GLU A 78 -7.03 -6.92 -9.48
C GLU A 78 -6.25 -5.77 -8.83
N GLU A 79 -5.21 -5.27 -9.50
CA GLU A 79 -4.45 -4.10 -9.05
C GLU A 79 -5.29 -2.82 -9.09
N ILE A 80 -6.06 -2.62 -10.16
CA ILE A 80 -6.97 -1.48 -10.29
C ILE A 80 -8.02 -1.52 -9.17
N ASP A 81 -8.64 -2.67 -8.95
CA ASP A 81 -9.65 -2.88 -7.91
C ASP A 81 -9.06 -2.63 -6.51
N TYR A 82 -7.86 -3.11 -6.24
CA TYR A 82 -7.13 -2.81 -5.02
C TYR A 82 -6.97 -1.31 -4.77
N TYR A 83 -6.47 -0.55 -5.75
CA TYR A 83 -6.27 0.89 -5.61
C TYR A 83 -7.59 1.67 -5.52
N ILE A 84 -8.66 1.21 -6.17
CA ILE A 84 -10.00 1.76 -5.99
C ILE A 84 -10.44 1.64 -4.53
N HIS A 85 -10.37 0.42 -3.97
CA HIS A 85 -10.77 0.17 -2.59
C HIS A 85 -9.93 0.94 -1.58
N VAL A 86 -8.60 0.98 -1.76
CA VAL A 86 -7.69 1.75 -0.91
C VAL A 86 -8.00 3.24 -0.98
N ALA A 87 -8.22 3.79 -2.18
CA ALA A 87 -8.52 5.21 -2.35
C ALA A 87 -9.84 5.62 -1.69
N ILE A 88 -10.87 4.79 -1.80
CA ILE A 88 -12.17 5.04 -1.18
C ILE A 88 -12.08 4.92 0.35
N ARG A 89 -11.50 3.82 0.83
CA ARG A 89 -11.45 3.49 2.25
C ARG A 89 -10.64 4.49 3.05
N SER A 90 -9.50 4.93 2.51
CA SER A 90 -8.60 5.89 3.16
C SER A 90 -8.85 7.33 2.74
N ASN A 91 -9.90 7.58 1.95
CA ASN A 91 -10.23 8.91 1.40
C ASN A 91 -8.99 9.61 0.81
N LEU A 92 -8.25 8.88 -0.03
CA LEU A 92 -6.98 9.38 -0.56
C LEU A 92 -7.20 10.55 -1.52
N SER A 93 -6.33 11.55 -1.43
CA SER A 93 -6.22 12.55 -2.48
C SER A 93 -5.55 11.95 -3.73
N TYR A 94 -5.75 12.60 -4.89
CA TYR A 94 -5.07 12.26 -6.13
C TYR A 94 -3.55 12.07 -5.95
N ARG A 95 -2.89 12.99 -5.22
CA ARG A 95 -1.43 12.94 -5.00
C ARG A 95 -1.03 11.71 -4.20
N LYS A 96 -1.75 11.40 -3.14
CA LYS A 96 -1.48 10.23 -2.29
C LYS A 96 -1.72 8.92 -3.04
N LEU A 97 -2.77 8.83 -3.85
CA LEU A 97 -2.99 7.68 -4.71
C LEU A 97 -1.86 7.52 -5.74
N ALA A 98 -1.41 8.61 -6.37
CA ALA A 98 -0.29 8.58 -7.31
C ALA A 98 1.02 8.09 -6.65
N GLU A 99 1.31 8.51 -5.41
CA GLU A 99 2.46 8.05 -4.63
C GLU A 99 2.39 6.55 -4.36
N ARG A 100 1.23 6.02 -3.96
CA ARG A 100 1.02 4.58 -3.69
C ARG A 100 1.18 3.73 -4.95
N ILE A 101 0.62 4.17 -6.07
CA ILE A 101 0.81 3.50 -7.37
C ILE A 101 2.29 3.52 -7.77
N LYS A 102 2.95 4.69 -7.67
CA LYS A 102 4.37 4.83 -8.01
C LYS A 102 5.28 3.96 -7.14
N SER A 103 4.93 3.77 -5.87
CA SER A 103 5.67 2.89 -4.96
C SER A 103 5.39 1.40 -5.17
N ASP A 104 4.54 1.05 -6.14
CA ASP A 104 4.12 -0.32 -6.43
C ASP A 104 3.59 -1.07 -5.18
N GLU A 105 2.70 -0.41 -4.44
CA GLU A 105 2.16 -0.97 -3.19
C GLU A 105 1.49 -2.32 -3.42
N TYR A 106 0.66 -2.45 -4.46
CA TYR A 106 0.03 -3.72 -4.82
C TYR A 106 1.07 -4.79 -5.17
N GLY A 107 2.10 -4.43 -5.95
CA GLY A 107 3.17 -5.36 -6.34
C GLY A 107 3.90 -5.95 -5.15
N ARG A 108 4.06 -5.17 -4.07
CA ARG A 108 4.75 -5.57 -2.84
C ARG A 108 3.90 -6.39 -1.85
N LEU A 109 2.58 -6.51 -2.05
CA LEU A 109 1.75 -7.38 -1.23
C LEU A 109 2.19 -8.85 -1.35
N PRO A 110 2.10 -9.64 -0.26
CA PRO A 110 2.32 -11.08 -0.31
C PRO A 110 1.41 -11.75 -1.36
N LEU A 111 1.90 -12.81 -1.99
CA LEU A 111 1.12 -13.53 -3.00
C LEU A 111 -0.20 -14.07 -2.43
N GLU A 112 -0.16 -14.58 -1.20
CA GLU A 112 -1.36 -15.06 -0.50
C GLU A 112 -2.41 -13.98 -0.32
N THR A 113 -1.98 -12.74 -0.02
CA THR A 113 -2.87 -11.59 0.09
C THR A 113 -3.53 -11.25 -1.25
N LYS A 114 -2.75 -11.27 -2.34
CA LYS A 114 -3.29 -11.06 -3.69
C LYS A 114 -4.34 -12.11 -4.06
N ILE A 115 -4.10 -13.37 -3.69
CA ILE A 115 -5.07 -14.46 -3.90
C ILE A 115 -6.35 -14.21 -3.08
N LYS A 116 -6.22 -13.85 -1.79
CA LYS A 116 -7.37 -13.52 -0.94
C LYS A 116 -8.20 -12.36 -1.49
N LEU A 117 -7.54 -11.29 -1.94
CA LEU A 117 -8.20 -10.13 -2.55
C LEU A 117 -8.96 -10.53 -3.81
N LYS A 118 -8.34 -11.34 -4.68
CA LYS A 118 -8.98 -11.87 -5.90
C LYS A 118 -10.22 -12.72 -5.61
N GLU A 119 -10.17 -13.53 -4.56
CA GLU A 119 -11.27 -14.42 -4.16
C GLU A 119 -12.29 -13.72 -3.26
N SER A 120 -12.17 -12.39 -3.06
CA SER A 120 -13.01 -11.58 -2.16
C SER A 120 -13.09 -12.15 -0.73
N LYS A 121 -12.00 -12.80 -0.28
CA LYS A 121 -11.88 -13.33 1.07
C LYS A 121 -11.51 -12.23 2.05
N GLU A 122 -11.83 -12.44 3.32
CA GLU A 122 -11.47 -11.53 4.40
C GLU A 122 -9.94 -11.39 4.48
N VAL A 123 -9.48 -10.14 4.53
CA VAL A 123 -8.08 -9.77 4.64
C VAL A 123 -7.86 -9.13 6.01
N ASN A 124 -7.00 -9.74 6.80
CA ASN A 124 -6.66 -9.27 8.14
C ASN A 124 -5.36 -8.44 8.15
N GLU A 125 -4.95 -7.98 9.34
CA GLU A 125 -3.76 -7.11 9.51
C GLU A 125 -2.50 -7.70 8.87
N LYS A 126 -2.20 -8.97 9.17
CA LYS A 126 -0.99 -9.65 8.67
C LYS A 126 -0.93 -9.72 7.15
N ASP A 127 -2.09 -9.85 6.52
CA ASP A 127 -2.19 -9.95 5.07
C ASP A 127 -1.84 -8.63 4.38
N MET A 128 -2.05 -7.50 5.07
CA MET A 128 -1.79 -6.16 4.51
C MET A 128 -0.35 -5.68 4.71
N VAL A 129 0.44 -6.36 5.55
CA VAL A 129 1.86 -6.03 5.71
C VAL A 129 2.61 -6.39 4.44
N PRO A 130 3.26 -5.43 3.76
CA PRO A 130 3.96 -5.69 2.52
C PRO A 130 5.17 -6.60 2.76
N SER A 131 5.52 -7.40 1.77
CA SER A 131 6.75 -8.22 1.84
C SER A 131 8.03 -7.40 1.72
N THR A 132 7.94 -6.16 1.23
CA THR A 132 9.06 -5.22 1.15
C THR A 132 8.59 -3.80 1.38
N ILE A 133 9.47 -2.96 1.95
CA ILE A 133 9.27 -1.51 2.04
C ILE A 133 10.35 -0.78 1.26
N PHE A 134 9.99 0.41 0.78
CA PHE A 134 10.91 1.33 0.14
C PHE A 134 11.24 2.46 1.11
N VAL A 135 12.54 2.60 1.44
CA VAL A 135 13.03 3.71 2.24
C VAL A 135 14.00 4.51 1.38
N PRO A 136 13.65 5.74 0.98
CA PRO A 136 14.53 6.55 0.17
C PRO A 136 15.82 6.86 0.95
N SER A 137 16.96 6.55 0.35
CA SER A 137 18.26 6.83 0.96
C SER A 137 19.26 7.31 -0.08
N ASN A 138 19.75 8.51 0.14
CA ASN A 138 20.92 9.03 -0.57
C ASN A 138 22.25 8.57 0.09
N LYS A 139 22.18 7.86 1.23
CA LYS A 139 23.33 7.49 2.08
C LYS A 139 23.76 6.03 1.94
N LEU A 140 23.20 5.24 1.03
CA LEU A 140 23.50 3.81 0.87
C LEU A 140 24.94 3.47 0.40
N LYS A 141 25.83 4.45 0.36
CA LYS A 141 27.27 4.25 0.06
C LYS A 141 28.13 4.00 1.29
N GLU A 142 27.60 4.18 2.50
CA GLU A 142 28.31 3.91 3.76
C GLU A 142 27.99 2.50 4.26
N GLU A 143 28.88 1.93 5.06
CA GLU A 143 28.67 0.64 5.72
C GLU A 143 27.39 0.69 6.59
N LEU A 144 26.37 -0.07 6.19
CA LEU A 144 25.04 -0.01 6.81
C LEU A 144 25.06 -0.80 8.13
N THR A 145 25.09 -0.09 9.24
CA THR A 145 24.89 -0.67 10.58
C THR A 145 23.41 -0.66 10.97
N GLU A 146 23.02 -1.46 11.98
CA GLU A 146 21.64 -1.45 12.52
C GLU A 146 21.24 -0.05 13.00
N LYS A 147 22.16 0.71 13.58
CA LYS A 147 21.92 2.10 14.01
C LYS A 147 21.67 3.06 12.82
N VAL A 148 22.41 2.90 11.73
CA VAL A 148 22.19 3.68 10.50
C VAL A 148 20.83 3.32 9.88
N LEU A 149 20.48 2.03 9.86
CA LEU A 149 19.18 1.56 9.40
C LEU A 149 18.04 2.11 10.26
N GLU A 150 18.18 2.06 11.58
CA GLU A 150 17.19 2.63 12.50
C GLU A 150 16.96 4.12 12.23
N ASN A 151 18.04 4.91 12.18
CA ASN A 151 17.94 6.35 11.89
C ASN A 151 17.26 6.60 10.54
N LEU A 152 17.60 5.83 9.51
CA LEU A 152 17.00 5.93 8.19
C LEU A 152 15.48 5.68 8.22
N ILE A 153 15.05 4.67 8.96
CA ILE A 153 13.62 4.35 9.13
C ILE A 153 12.92 5.44 9.94
N ILE A 154 13.53 5.93 11.02
CA ILE A 154 12.96 7.00 11.85
C ILE A 154 12.84 8.30 11.06
N ASP A 155 13.85 8.69 10.29
CA ASP A 155 13.80 9.88 9.42
C ASP A 155 12.66 9.78 8.37
N ASN A 156 12.24 8.56 8.02
CA ASN A 156 11.18 8.28 7.05
C ASN A 156 9.96 7.61 7.69
N ILE A 157 9.77 7.70 9.00
CA ILE A 157 8.79 6.89 9.75
C ILE A 157 7.36 7.04 9.22
N SER A 158 6.95 8.24 8.83
CA SER A 158 5.61 8.47 8.26
C SER A 158 5.41 7.68 6.96
N ASN A 159 6.41 7.67 6.09
CA ASN A 159 6.37 6.92 4.84
C ASN A 159 6.39 5.39 5.09
N VAL A 160 7.18 4.94 6.06
CA VAL A 160 7.22 3.53 6.47
C VAL A 160 5.86 3.09 7.02
N MET A 161 5.25 3.86 7.90
CA MET A 161 3.91 3.56 8.43
C MET A 161 2.84 3.53 7.33
N GLU A 162 2.87 4.48 6.38
CA GLU A 162 1.96 4.47 5.22
C GLU A 162 2.12 3.20 4.37
N GLN A 163 3.35 2.70 4.20
CA GLN A 163 3.61 1.47 3.46
C GLN A 163 3.20 0.20 4.23
N LEU A 164 3.31 0.20 5.55
CA LEU A 164 2.84 -0.92 6.39
C LEU A 164 1.31 -1.03 6.36
N GLY A 165 0.59 0.06 6.09
CA GLY A 165 -0.86 0.09 5.97
C GLY A 165 -1.52 1.15 6.85
N GLU A 166 -2.82 0.97 7.09
CA GLU A 166 -3.63 1.95 7.83
C GLU A 166 -3.55 1.79 9.34
N GLY A 167 -3.63 2.92 10.04
CA GLY A 167 -3.83 2.97 11.48
C GLY A 167 -2.55 2.88 12.31
N TYR A 168 -1.38 2.77 11.69
CA TYR A 168 -0.12 2.76 12.43
C TYR A 168 0.22 4.13 13.01
N CYS A 169 0.59 4.15 14.28
CA CYS A 169 1.04 5.32 15.02
C CYS A 169 2.40 5.04 15.66
N PHE A 170 3.33 5.96 15.51
CA PHE A 170 4.64 5.86 16.14
C PHE A 170 4.54 6.16 17.63
N ILE A 171 5.06 5.25 18.47
CA ILE A 171 5.18 5.45 19.92
C ILE A 171 6.59 5.90 20.27
N LYS A 172 7.58 5.03 19.96
CA LYS A 172 8.96 5.29 20.34
C LYS A 172 9.94 4.37 19.60
N ASN A 173 11.14 4.88 19.32
CA ASN A 173 12.30 4.07 19.01
C ASN A 173 13.10 3.75 20.28
N GLN A 174 13.90 2.69 20.24
CA GLN A 174 14.69 2.19 21.36
C GLN A 174 13.85 2.13 22.66
N TYR A 175 12.69 1.45 22.55
CA TYR A 175 11.79 1.30 23.68
C TYR A 175 12.39 0.32 24.69
N LYS A 176 12.79 0.87 25.85
CA LYS A 176 13.44 0.08 26.90
C LYS A 176 12.47 -0.86 27.59
N ILE A 177 12.86 -2.12 27.70
CA ILE A 177 12.16 -3.16 28.44
C ILE A 177 13.14 -3.83 29.42
N ASN A 178 12.61 -4.38 30.52
CA ASN A 178 13.41 -5.09 31.51
C ASN A 178 12.94 -6.55 31.58
N ILE A 179 13.81 -7.47 31.18
CA ILE A 179 13.51 -8.90 31.21
C ILE A 179 14.46 -9.55 32.23
N GLY A 180 13.91 -9.89 33.40
CA GLY A 180 14.72 -10.26 34.55
C GLY A 180 15.65 -9.12 34.95
N ASN A 181 16.93 -9.40 35.04
CA ASN A 181 17.97 -8.38 35.35
C ASN A 181 18.56 -7.71 34.11
N ASN A 182 18.12 -8.09 32.91
CA ASN A 182 18.68 -7.57 31.67
C ASN A 182 17.83 -6.42 31.12
N LYS A 183 18.54 -5.37 30.65
CA LYS A 183 17.96 -4.27 29.91
C LYS A 183 17.99 -4.61 28.44
N ASN A 184 16.82 -4.62 27.80
CA ASN A 184 16.68 -4.83 26.36
C ASN A 184 15.99 -3.60 25.74
N TYR A 185 16.09 -3.48 24.42
CA TYR A 185 15.51 -2.38 23.69
C TYR A 185 14.80 -2.92 22.46
N ILE A 186 13.55 -2.52 22.28
CA ILE A 186 12.80 -2.74 21.06
C ILE A 186 13.19 -1.62 20.09
N ASP A 187 13.61 -1.94 18.87
CA ASP A 187 14.09 -0.94 17.93
C ASP A 187 13.03 0.11 17.64
N ILE A 188 11.80 -0.32 17.28
CA ILE A 188 10.67 0.60 17.07
C ILE A 188 9.41 -0.03 17.64
N LEU A 189 8.69 0.75 18.44
CA LEU A 189 7.36 0.41 18.95
C LEU A 189 6.32 1.31 18.28
N LEU A 190 5.34 0.68 17.64
CA LEU A 190 4.16 1.32 17.07
C LEU A 190 2.90 0.85 17.78
N PHE A 191 1.80 1.55 17.52
CA PHE A 191 0.45 1.12 17.86
C PHE A 191 -0.43 1.17 16.61
N ASN A 192 -1.24 0.16 16.38
CA ASN A 192 -2.22 0.17 15.30
C ASN A 192 -3.62 0.43 15.87
N ILE A 193 -4.17 1.62 15.57
CA ILE A 193 -5.48 2.06 16.06
C ILE A 193 -6.60 1.16 15.51
N LYS A 194 -6.49 0.73 14.25
CA LYS A 194 -7.51 -0.05 13.57
C LYS A 194 -7.66 -1.45 14.16
N TYR A 195 -6.55 -2.07 14.49
CA TYR A 195 -6.51 -3.41 15.07
C TYR A 195 -6.37 -3.41 16.59
N ASN A 196 -6.27 -2.21 17.19
CA ASN A 196 -6.17 -2.01 18.63
C ASN A 196 -5.06 -2.86 19.28
N ASN A 197 -3.87 -2.84 18.70
CA ASN A 197 -2.73 -3.61 19.19
C ASN A 197 -1.41 -2.86 19.08
N TYR A 198 -0.44 -3.28 19.88
CA TYR A 198 0.95 -2.87 19.73
C TYR A 198 1.62 -3.61 18.58
N VAL A 199 2.60 -2.96 17.98
CA VAL A 199 3.42 -3.52 16.91
C VAL A 199 4.89 -3.31 17.26
N VAL A 200 5.60 -4.41 17.44
CA VAL A 200 7.04 -4.44 17.70
C VAL A 200 7.77 -4.60 16.38
N ILE A 201 8.69 -3.69 16.07
CA ILE A 201 9.56 -3.80 14.91
C ILE A 201 11.01 -4.07 15.36
N GLU A 202 11.61 -5.07 14.77
CA GLU A 202 13.02 -5.44 14.93
C GLU A 202 13.75 -5.24 13.60
N LEU A 203 14.93 -4.63 13.64
CA LEU A 203 15.74 -4.27 12.48
C LEU A 203 17.00 -5.13 12.40
N LYS A 204 17.29 -5.66 11.22
CA LYS A 204 18.52 -6.43 10.96
C LYS A 204 19.16 -5.99 9.66
N VAL A 205 20.45 -5.70 9.67
CA VAL A 205 21.24 -5.35 8.47
C VAL A 205 21.81 -6.57 7.76
N ARG A 206 21.36 -7.74 8.13
CA ARG A 206 21.72 -9.03 7.56
C ARG A 206 20.47 -9.79 7.14
N GLU A 207 20.67 -10.88 6.44
CA GLU A 207 19.59 -11.81 6.13
C GLU A 207 18.92 -12.35 7.39
N PHE A 208 17.65 -12.65 7.26
CA PHE A 208 16.80 -13.20 8.30
C PHE A 208 17.36 -14.54 8.83
N ARG A 209 17.29 -14.73 10.14
CA ARG A 209 17.63 -15.98 10.83
C ARG A 209 16.49 -16.42 11.74
N LYS A 210 16.40 -17.73 12.00
CA LYS A 210 15.35 -18.28 12.87
C LYS A 210 15.41 -17.74 14.31
N GLU A 211 16.61 -17.41 14.78
CA GLU A 211 16.82 -16.82 16.11
C GLU A 211 16.14 -15.44 16.26
N ASP A 212 15.97 -14.72 15.17
CA ASP A 212 15.30 -13.41 15.17
C ASP A 212 13.83 -13.54 15.58
N ILE A 213 13.20 -14.68 15.26
CA ILE A 213 11.82 -14.98 15.73
C ILE A 213 11.79 -15.08 17.25
N GLY A 214 12.75 -15.75 17.85
CA GLY A 214 12.80 -15.89 19.32
C GLY A 214 12.92 -14.54 20.02
N GLN A 215 13.76 -13.66 19.49
CA GLN A 215 13.95 -12.30 20.03
C GLN A 215 12.66 -11.49 19.97
N ILE A 216 12.02 -11.42 18.79
CA ILE A 216 10.82 -10.60 18.63
C ILE A 216 9.64 -11.17 19.44
N LEU A 217 9.48 -12.50 19.52
CA LEU A 217 8.44 -13.13 20.35
C LEU A 217 8.64 -12.80 21.83
N LEU A 218 9.87 -12.75 22.31
CA LEU A 218 10.17 -12.34 23.67
C LEU A 218 9.70 -10.90 23.93
N TYR A 219 9.93 -10.00 23.00
CA TYR A 219 9.51 -8.60 23.09
C TYR A 219 7.98 -8.46 23.00
N MET A 220 7.33 -9.17 22.09
CA MET A 220 5.87 -9.21 21.98
C MET A 220 5.22 -9.71 23.26
N ASN A 221 5.74 -10.80 23.86
CA ASN A 221 5.26 -11.33 25.12
C ASN A 221 5.43 -10.34 26.28
N TYR A 222 6.53 -9.59 26.30
CA TYR A 222 6.74 -8.53 27.28
C TYR A 222 5.67 -7.44 27.15
N ILE A 223 5.43 -6.93 25.93
CA ILE A 223 4.40 -5.91 25.69
C ILE A 223 3.03 -6.43 26.07
N ASP A 224 2.70 -7.67 25.72
CA ASP A 224 1.41 -8.28 26.04
C ASP A 224 1.18 -8.45 27.55
N LYS A 225 2.23 -8.65 28.30
CA LYS A 225 2.17 -8.94 29.73
C LYS A 225 2.26 -7.70 30.60
N GLU A 226 3.13 -6.76 30.22
CA GLU A 226 3.53 -5.64 31.07
C GLU A 226 3.00 -4.27 30.58
N VAL A 227 2.62 -4.14 29.30
CA VAL A 227 2.31 -2.84 28.70
C VAL A 227 0.87 -2.73 28.22
N LYS A 228 0.36 -3.72 27.45
CA LYS A 228 -0.97 -3.64 26.89
C LYS A 228 -2.07 -3.76 27.94
N SER A 229 -3.20 -3.12 27.67
CA SER A 229 -4.42 -3.31 28.47
C SER A 229 -5.16 -4.58 28.06
N ILE A 230 -6.08 -5.04 28.94
CA ILE A 230 -6.90 -6.23 28.67
C ILE A 230 -7.82 -6.09 27.46
N THR A 231 -8.18 -4.85 27.10
CA THR A 231 -9.05 -4.53 25.96
C THR A 231 -8.32 -4.49 24.63
N GLN A 232 -6.98 -4.54 24.66
CA GLN A 232 -6.16 -4.52 23.45
C GLN A 232 -5.88 -5.93 22.95
N ASN A 233 -5.78 -6.06 21.62
CA ASN A 233 -5.44 -7.30 20.97
C ASN A 233 -3.97 -7.69 21.21
N LYS A 234 -3.62 -8.93 20.90
CA LYS A 234 -2.24 -9.41 20.99
C LYS A 234 -1.28 -8.59 20.13
N THR A 235 -0.10 -8.35 20.66
CA THR A 235 0.98 -7.63 19.99
C THR A 235 1.40 -8.37 18.72
N MET A 236 1.61 -7.62 17.65
CA MET A 236 2.15 -8.08 16.38
C MET A 236 3.66 -7.82 16.32
N GLY A 237 4.40 -8.70 15.66
CA GLY A 237 5.83 -8.53 15.38
C GLY A 237 6.10 -8.31 13.90
N ILE A 238 7.03 -7.42 13.58
CA ILE A 238 7.54 -7.19 12.24
C ILE A 238 9.07 -7.20 12.30
N ILE A 239 9.71 -8.06 11.49
CA ILE A 239 11.16 -8.06 11.32
C ILE A 239 11.45 -7.43 9.96
N ILE A 240 12.27 -6.38 9.95
CA ILE A 240 12.74 -5.73 8.74
C ILE A 240 14.21 -6.09 8.56
N THR A 241 14.53 -6.79 7.48
CA THR A 241 15.90 -7.18 7.14
C THR A 241 16.38 -6.43 5.90
N LYS A 242 17.65 -6.03 5.88
CA LYS A 242 18.29 -5.48 4.68
C LYS A 242 18.84 -6.65 3.85
N GLU A 243 18.28 -6.84 2.68
CA GLU A 243 18.85 -7.65 1.62
C GLU A 243 19.51 -6.73 0.57
N VAL A 244 20.26 -7.28 -0.39
CA VAL A 244 21.17 -6.54 -1.29
C VAL A 244 20.62 -5.18 -1.74
N ASP A 245 19.42 -5.13 -2.31
CA ASP A 245 18.86 -3.90 -2.88
C ASP A 245 17.48 -3.51 -2.30
N LYS A 246 17.00 -4.19 -1.24
CA LYS A 246 15.66 -4.00 -0.70
C LYS A 246 15.61 -4.21 0.81
N PHE A 247 14.56 -3.65 1.42
CA PHE A 247 14.18 -3.98 2.79
C PHE A 247 13.05 -5.00 2.77
N VAL A 248 13.32 -6.20 3.27
CA VAL A 248 12.36 -7.30 3.35
C VAL A 248 11.66 -7.28 4.68
N VAL A 249 10.34 -7.36 4.65
CA VAL A 249 9.47 -7.31 5.83
C VAL A 249 8.91 -8.70 6.10
N ARG A 250 9.02 -9.16 7.33
CA ARG A 250 8.45 -10.44 7.80
C ARG A 250 7.54 -10.21 8.97
N TYR A 251 6.33 -10.68 8.82
CA TYR A 251 5.33 -10.69 9.88
C TYR A 251 5.57 -11.87 10.83
N VAL A 252 5.45 -11.62 12.13
CA VAL A 252 5.53 -12.63 13.18
C VAL A 252 4.32 -12.49 14.10
N ASN A 253 3.65 -13.60 14.38
CA ASN A 253 2.58 -13.68 15.37
C ASN A 253 2.84 -14.81 16.36
N HIS A 254 2.01 -14.90 17.42
CA HIS A 254 2.12 -15.94 18.44
C HIS A 254 1.84 -17.35 17.92
N ASP A 255 1.23 -17.50 16.73
CA ASP A 255 0.82 -18.79 16.16
C ASP A 255 1.86 -19.33 15.16
N ASN A 256 2.94 -18.59 14.90
CA ASN A 256 4.03 -18.99 13.98
C ASN A 256 5.13 -19.79 14.68
N ILE A 257 4.78 -20.65 15.63
CA ILE A 257 5.72 -21.51 16.37
C ILE A 257 5.67 -22.92 15.83
#